data_2c9afc100c1bf731cd7f240b49dd3d5d
#
_entry.id   2c9afc100c1bf731cd7f240b49dd3d5d
#
_cell.length_a   1.000
_cell.length_b   1.000
_cell.length_c   1.000
_cell.angle_alpha   90.00
_cell.angle_beta   90.00
_cell.angle_gamma   90.00
#
_symmetry.space_group_name_H-M   'P 1'
#
loop_
_entity.id
_entity.type
_entity.pdbx_description
1 polymer ?
#
loop_
_entity_poly.entity_id
_entity_poly.type
_entity_poly.pdbx_seq_one_letter_code
_entity_poly.pdbx_strand_id
1 'polypeptide(L)'
;MALISIALLAPSHLSGQSGGDRLILFGDVVYFYPPGHARNCLLNNQFKRGEPVGFRMNAINPATGKRDRATELVVHLNFAGKTIDLPMRDRQNERQPEREFWVAKWIVPDDAPMGIVRYTVTAKDPQGRTGEFKPFEVQASQITIVP
;
A
#
# COMPACT_ATOMS: atom_id res chain seq x y z
N MET A 1 58.71 37.01 8.45
CA MET A 1 57.24 37.26 8.34
C MET A 1 56.61 35.97 7.92
N ALA A 2 55.92 35.28 8.84
CA ALA A 2 55.21 34.01 8.56
C ALA A 2 53.71 34.30 8.37
N LEU A 3 53.14 33.93 7.20
CA LEU A 3 51.73 34.04 6.88
C LEU A 3 51.04 32.78 7.39
N ILE A 4 50.15 32.94 8.37
CA ILE A 4 49.28 31.88 8.88
C ILE A 4 48.02 31.90 8.04
N SER A 5 47.83 30.87 7.20
CA SER A 5 46.57 30.63 6.48
C SER A 5 45.59 29.94 7.41
N ILE A 6 44.51 30.64 7.76
CA ILE A 6 43.35 30.10 8.50
C ILE A 6 42.40 29.45 7.47
N ALA A 7 42.33 28.13 7.50
CA ALA A 7 41.34 27.40 6.74
C ALA A 7 39.97 27.49 7.47
N LEU A 8 38.97 28.16 6.87
CA LEU A 8 37.58 28.11 7.32
C LEU A 8 37.00 26.74 6.99
N LEU A 9 36.76 25.95 8.01
CA LEU A 9 35.86 24.77 7.88
C LEU A 9 34.41 25.24 7.79
N ALA A 10 33.81 25.04 6.63
CA ALA A 10 32.37 25.20 6.45
C ALA A 10 31.61 24.10 7.21
N PRO A 11 30.57 24.40 7.95
CA PRO A 11 29.73 23.37 8.58
C PRO A 11 29.00 22.56 7.52
N SER A 12 29.25 21.26 7.48
CA SER A 12 28.48 20.30 6.71
C SER A 12 27.08 20.25 7.29
N HIS A 13 26.08 20.83 6.61
CA HIS A 13 24.69 20.63 6.94
C HIS A 13 24.36 19.16 6.70
N LEU A 14 24.30 18.36 7.75
CA LEU A 14 23.59 17.10 7.75
C LEU A 14 22.13 17.43 7.48
N SER A 15 21.67 17.22 6.24
CA SER A 15 20.26 17.18 5.91
C SER A 15 19.67 15.94 6.60
N GLY A 16 19.20 16.12 7.83
CA GLY A 16 18.38 15.14 8.49
C GLY A 16 17.17 14.89 7.60
N GLN A 17 17.02 13.67 7.09
CA GLN A 17 15.78 13.26 6.45
C GLN A 17 14.67 13.42 7.48
N SER A 18 13.87 14.45 7.33
CA SER A 18 12.67 14.67 8.15
C SER A 18 11.73 13.51 7.93
N GLY A 19 11.54 12.69 8.95
CA GLY A 19 10.58 11.56 8.92
C GLY A 19 9.12 11.97 8.72
N GLY A 20 8.86 13.26 8.40
CA GLY A 20 7.54 13.81 8.15
C GLY A 20 7.05 13.75 6.70
N ASP A 21 7.92 13.38 5.75
CA ASP A 21 7.60 13.46 4.32
C ASP A 21 7.07 12.13 3.72
N ARG A 22 6.93 11.09 4.51
CA ARG A 22 6.45 9.79 4.05
C ARG A 22 5.16 9.38 4.77
N LEU A 23 4.21 8.86 4.00
CA LEU A 23 3.02 8.22 4.53
C LEU A 23 3.36 6.80 5.02
N ILE A 24 2.74 6.38 6.12
CA ILE A 24 2.78 5.00 6.59
C ILE A 24 1.57 4.28 6.02
N LEU A 25 1.82 3.20 5.27
CA LEU A 25 0.78 2.34 4.71
C LEU A 25 0.72 1.02 5.49
N PHE A 26 -0.50 0.56 5.73
CA PHE A 26 -0.77 -0.76 6.31
C PHE A 26 -2.12 -1.26 5.82
N GLY A 27 -2.30 -2.58 5.83
CA GLY A 27 -3.55 -3.18 5.40
C GLY A 27 -3.45 -4.68 5.25
N ASP A 28 -4.46 -5.24 4.61
CA ASP A 28 -4.61 -6.67 4.43
C ASP A 28 -5.26 -7.03 3.09
N VAL A 29 -5.26 -8.33 2.81
CA VAL A 29 -5.94 -8.94 1.67
C VAL A 29 -7.04 -9.86 2.18
N VAL A 30 -8.20 -9.77 1.55
CA VAL A 30 -9.42 -10.48 1.96
C VAL A 30 -10.16 -11.06 0.75
N TYR A 31 -11.09 -11.98 1.01
CA TYR A 31 -12.16 -12.24 0.05
C TYR A 31 -13.07 -11.02 -0.09
N PHE A 32 -13.41 -10.65 -1.33
CA PHE A 32 -14.23 -9.46 -1.62
C PHE A 32 -15.55 -9.84 -2.32
N TYR A 33 -16.30 -10.70 -1.67
CA TYR A 33 -17.64 -11.07 -2.11
C TYR A 33 -18.66 -9.98 -1.78
N PRO A 34 -19.88 -10.03 -2.37
CA PRO A 34 -20.97 -9.13 -1.98
C PRO A 34 -21.32 -9.24 -0.48
N PRO A 35 -21.88 -8.19 0.12
CA PRO A 35 -22.41 -8.24 1.49
C PRO A 35 -23.37 -9.41 1.68
N GLY A 36 -23.26 -10.12 2.81
CA GLY A 36 -24.05 -11.31 3.13
C GLY A 36 -23.44 -12.65 2.68
N HIS A 37 -22.42 -12.62 1.84
CA HIS A 37 -21.69 -13.85 1.52
C HIS A 37 -20.81 -14.29 2.70
N ALA A 38 -20.83 -15.60 3.04
CA ALA A 38 -20.15 -16.13 4.22
C ALA A 38 -18.64 -15.88 4.26
N ARG A 39 -17.99 -15.80 3.09
CA ARG A 39 -16.55 -15.52 2.97
C ARG A 39 -16.22 -14.05 2.78
N ASN A 40 -17.21 -13.14 2.72
CA ASN A 40 -16.92 -11.72 2.52
C ASN A 40 -16.09 -11.14 3.68
N CYS A 41 -15.05 -10.40 3.34
CA CYS A 41 -14.11 -9.77 4.29
C CYS A 41 -13.29 -10.73 5.18
N LEU A 42 -13.29 -12.04 4.92
CA LEU A 42 -12.36 -12.95 5.58
C LEU A 42 -10.94 -12.74 5.04
N LEU A 43 -9.97 -12.66 5.93
CA LEU A 43 -8.55 -12.62 5.58
C LEU A 43 -8.17 -13.88 4.79
N ASN A 44 -7.52 -13.68 3.66
CA ASN A 44 -7.04 -14.78 2.84
C ASN A 44 -5.87 -14.33 1.97
N ASN A 45 -4.95 -15.24 1.71
CA ASN A 45 -3.85 -15.05 0.77
C ASN A 45 -3.81 -16.12 -0.33
N GLN A 46 -4.75 -17.08 -0.32
CA GLN A 46 -4.87 -18.12 -1.32
C GLN A 46 -6.21 -18.01 -2.03
N PHE A 47 -6.18 -17.83 -3.33
CA PHE A 47 -7.39 -17.61 -4.14
C PHE A 47 -7.43 -18.57 -5.32
N LYS A 48 -8.63 -19.02 -5.65
CA LYS A 48 -8.90 -19.76 -6.88
C LYS A 48 -9.21 -18.80 -8.03
N ARG A 49 -9.13 -19.32 -9.25
CA ARG A 49 -9.61 -18.62 -10.44
C ARG A 49 -11.07 -18.22 -10.27
N GLY A 50 -11.44 -17.04 -10.73
CA GLY A 50 -12.78 -16.46 -10.57
C GLY A 50 -13.06 -15.87 -9.18
N GLU A 51 -12.22 -16.11 -8.17
CA GLU A 51 -12.47 -15.55 -6.84
C GLU A 51 -12.08 -14.07 -6.74
N PRO A 52 -12.85 -13.29 -5.96
CA PRO A 52 -12.59 -11.87 -5.78
C PRO A 52 -11.58 -11.63 -4.65
N VAL A 53 -10.47 -11.02 -5.01
CA VAL A 53 -9.44 -10.50 -4.10
C VAL A 53 -9.79 -9.07 -3.72
N GLY A 54 -9.83 -8.76 -2.44
CA GLY A 54 -9.99 -7.41 -1.91
C GLY A 54 -8.71 -6.93 -1.24
N PHE A 55 -8.25 -5.76 -1.60
CA PHE A 55 -7.17 -5.06 -0.93
C PHE A 55 -7.80 -4.00 -0.04
N ARG A 56 -7.53 -4.06 1.27
CA ARG A 56 -7.94 -3.03 2.22
C ARG A 56 -6.69 -2.37 2.78
N MET A 57 -6.57 -1.07 2.60
CA MET A 57 -5.38 -0.32 2.98
C MET A 57 -5.74 0.93 3.74
N ASN A 58 -4.83 1.37 4.59
CA ASN A 58 -4.81 2.70 5.17
C ASN A 58 -3.49 3.38 4.86
N ALA A 59 -3.54 4.70 4.74
CA ALA A 59 -2.38 5.56 4.64
C ALA A 59 -2.54 6.69 5.65
N ILE A 60 -1.55 6.86 6.52
CA ILE A 60 -1.57 7.88 7.56
C ILE A 60 -0.34 8.78 7.48
N ASN A 61 -0.54 10.03 7.83
CA ASN A 61 0.56 10.95 8.08
C ASN A 61 1.15 10.67 9.48
N PRO A 62 2.42 10.24 9.59
CA PRO A 62 3.02 9.88 10.86
C PRO A 62 3.14 11.05 11.84
N ALA A 63 3.25 12.29 11.33
CA ALA A 63 3.34 13.48 12.19
C ALA A 63 2.04 13.79 12.93
N THR A 64 0.89 13.40 12.37
CA THR A 64 -0.43 13.69 12.95
C THR A 64 -1.21 12.45 13.39
N GLY A 65 -0.79 11.26 12.95
CA GLY A 65 -1.53 10.01 13.14
C GLY A 65 -2.86 9.96 12.38
N LYS A 66 -3.10 10.90 11.45
CA LYS A 66 -4.38 11.03 10.74
C LYS A 66 -4.25 10.59 9.29
N ARG A 67 -5.36 10.07 8.77
CA ARG A 67 -5.55 9.85 7.33
C ARG A 67 -6.09 11.14 6.67
N ASP A 68 -5.77 11.30 5.40
CA ASP A 68 -6.37 12.32 4.54
C ASP A 68 -7.16 11.61 3.44
N ARG A 69 -8.47 11.80 3.38
CA ARG A 69 -9.37 11.14 2.42
C ARG A 69 -9.04 11.46 0.96
N ALA A 70 -8.37 12.58 0.71
CA ALA A 70 -7.93 12.97 -0.62
C ALA A 70 -6.62 12.28 -1.05
N THR A 71 -6.05 11.41 -0.22
CA THR A 71 -4.89 10.59 -0.59
C THR A 71 -5.29 9.60 -1.67
N GLU A 72 -4.50 9.54 -2.74
CA GLU A 72 -4.66 8.56 -3.82
C GLU A 72 -3.84 7.31 -3.51
N LEU A 73 -4.47 6.14 -3.55
CA LEU A 73 -3.82 4.85 -3.39
C LEU A 73 -4.00 4.01 -4.65
N VAL A 74 -2.94 3.29 -5.04
CA VAL A 74 -2.95 2.37 -6.18
C VAL A 74 -2.30 1.05 -5.79
N VAL A 75 -2.98 -0.05 -6.07
CA VAL A 75 -2.39 -1.39 -6.01
C VAL A 75 -1.76 -1.70 -7.35
N HIS A 76 -0.51 -2.10 -7.36
CA HIS A 76 0.24 -2.56 -8.52
C HIS A 76 0.42 -4.07 -8.43
N LEU A 77 -0.28 -4.82 -9.28
CA LEU A 77 -0.17 -6.27 -9.37
C LEU A 77 0.85 -6.66 -10.43
N ASN A 78 1.83 -7.48 -10.08
CA ASN A 78 2.70 -8.15 -11.02
C ASN A 78 2.15 -9.55 -11.32
N PHE A 79 1.51 -9.68 -12.46
CA PHE A 79 0.80 -10.87 -12.85
C PHE A 79 1.04 -11.23 -14.33
N ALA A 80 1.41 -12.48 -14.60
CA ALA A 80 1.65 -13.00 -15.94
C ALA A 80 2.60 -12.10 -16.79
N GLY A 81 3.66 -11.57 -16.17
CA GLY A 81 4.63 -10.68 -16.82
C GLY A 81 4.12 -9.27 -17.11
N LYS A 82 2.97 -8.90 -16.58
CA LYS A 82 2.37 -7.57 -16.73
C LYS A 82 2.17 -6.92 -15.37
N THR A 83 2.19 -5.60 -15.34
CA THR A 83 1.73 -4.81 -14.20
C THR A 83 0.30 -4.36 -14.45
N ILE A 84 -0.58 -4.61 -13.48
CA ILE A 84 -1.98 -4.19 -13.50
C ILE A 84 -2.16 -3.19 -12.37
N ASP A 85 -2.54 -1.96 -12.70
CA ASP A 85 -2.79 -0.91 -11.73
C ASP A 85 -4.27 -0.87 -11.37
N LEU A 86 -4.55 -0.95 -10.07
CA LEU A 86 -5.89 -0.90 -9.52
C LEU A 86 -6.00 0.33 -8.62
N PRO A 87 -6.62 1.43 -9.08
CA PRO A 87 -6.92 2.56 -8.21
C PRO A 87 -7.81 2.13 -7.05
N MET A 88 -7.45 2.54 -5.84
CA MET A 88 -8.23 2.24 -4.66
C MET A 88 -9.26 3.34 -4.39
N ARG A 89 -10.41 2.94 -3.91
CA ARG A 89 -11.49 3.84 -3.54
C ARG A 89 -11.54 4.00 -2.03
N ASP A 90 -11.64 5.24 -1.54
CA ASP A 90 -11.91 5.52 -0.14
C ASP A 90 -13.32 5.01 0.23
N ARG A 91 -13.38 4.13 1.22
CA ARG A 91 -14.62 3.65 1.81
C ARG A 91 -14.91 4.44 3.07
N GLN A 92 -15.69 5.50 2.89
CA GLN A 92 -16.10 6.37 3.97
C GLN A 92 -17.10 5.67 4.91
N ASN A 93 -16.98 5.93 6.18
CA ASN A 93 -17.94 5.51 7.19
C ASN A 93 -18.11 6.62 8.24
N GLU A 94 -18.99 7.56 7.99
CA GLU A 94 -19.23 8.71 8.87
C GLU A 94 -19.67 8.33 10.28
N ARG A 95 -20.31 7.15 10.44
CA ARG A 95 -20.77 6.66 11.74
C ARG A 95 -19.68 5.97 12.54
N GLN A 96 -18.65 5.45 11.86
CA GLN A 96 -17.54 4.71 12.44
C GLN A 96 -16.24 5.05 11.69
N PRO A 97 -15.68 6.26 11.93
CA PRO A 97 -14.49 6.72 11.21
C PRO A 97 -13.27 5.79 11.37
N GLU A 98 -13.19 5.07 12.48
CA GLU A 98 -12.16 4.08 12.74
C GLU A 98 -12.22 2.86 11.80
N ARG A 99 -13.33 2.68 11.08
CA ARG A 99 -13.51 1.62 10.08
C ARG A 99 -13.33 2.11 8.64
N GLU A 100 -12.88 3.31 8.46
CA GLU A 100 -12.58 3.84 7.13
C GLU A 100 -11.27 3.25 6.60
N PHE A 101 -11.27 2.90 5.32
CA PHE A 101 -10.12 2.38 4.60
C PHE A 101 -10.29 2.57 3.10
N TRP A 102 -9.20 2.48 2.36
CA TRP A 102 -9.25 2.37 0.91
C TRP A 102 -9.38 0.91 0.50
N VAL A 103 -10.13 0.67 -0.58
CA VAL A 103 -10.39 -0.66 -1.09
C VAL A 103 -10.20 -0.72 -2.60
N ALA A 104 -9.58 -1.80 -3.07
CA ALA A 104 -9.60 -2.21 -4.47
C ALA A 104 -10.06 -3.66 -4.59
N LYS A 105 -10.64 -4.01 -5.72
CA LYS A 105 -11.09 -5.37 -6.04
C LYS A 105 -10.38 -5.85 -7.30
N TRP A 106 -9.88 -7.08 -7.25
CA TRP A 106 -9.39 -7.81 -8.40
C TRP A 106 -10.06 -9.18 -8.47
N ILE A 107 -10.54 -9.56 -9.63
CA ILE A 107 -11.06 -10.92 -9.84
C ILE A 107 -9.93 -11.72 -10.48
N VAL A 108 -9.56 -12.84 -9.88
CA VAL A 108 -8.55 -13.73 -10.44
C VAL A 108 -9.03 -14.22 -11.80
N PRO A 109 -8.31 -13.97 -12.91
CA PRO A 109 -8.72 -14.42 -14.23
C PRO A 109 -8.87 -15.94 -14.31
N ASP A 110 -9.79 -16.42 -15.17
CA ASP A 110 -10.03 -17.86 -15.34
C ASP A 110 -8.84 -18.60 -15.96
N ASP A 111 -8.00 -17.89 -16.69
CA ASP A 111 -6.76 -18.38 -17.31
C ASP A 111 -5.51 -18.07 -16.48
N ALA A 112 -5.67 -17.55 -15.26
CA ALA A 112 -4.56 -17.18 -14.41
C ALA A 112 -3.61 -18.37 -14.17
N PRO A 113 -2.29 -18.19 -14.34
CA PRO A 113 -1.33 -19.21 -13.94
C PRO A 113 -1.37 -19.38 -12.42
N MET A 114 -1.21 -20.61 -11.95
CA MET A 114 -1.03 -20.90 -10.51
C MET A 114 0.30 -20.35 -10.02
N GLY A 115 0.34 -20.01 -8.75
CA GLY A 115 1.55 -19.54 -8.09
C GLY A 115 1.41 -18.14 -7.47
N ILE A 116 2.54 -17.54 -7.17
CA ILE A 116 2.59 -16.27 -6.44
C ILE A 116 2.30 -15.09 -7.36
N VAL A 117 1.38 -14.23 -6.93
CA VAL A 117 1.13 -12.89 -7.49
C VAL A 117 1.75 -11.87 -6.54
N ARG A 118 2.75 -11.16 -7.02
CA ARG A 118 3.37 -10.06 -6.25
C ARG A 118 2.55 -8.79 -6.41
N TYR A 119 2.50 -8.01 -5.34
CA TYR A 119 1.86 -6.71 -5.37
C TYR A 119 2.59 -5.70 -4.49
N THR A 120 2.40 -4.43 -4.80
CA THR A 120 2.76 -3.30 -3.95
C THR A 120 1.59 -2.33 -3.93
N VAL A 121 1.55 -1.44 -2.94
CA VAL A 121 0.58 -0.36 -2.91
C VAL A 121 1.33 0.94 -2.71
N THR A 122 1.06 1.91 -3.59
CA THR A 122 1.60 3.26 -3.45
C THR A 122 0.52 4.22 -3.00
N ALA A 123 0.92 5.25 -2.29
CA ALA A 123 0.05 6.34 -1.87
C ALA A 123 0.71 7.69 -2.15
N LYS A 124 -0.12 8.68 -2.48
CA LYS A 124 0.27 10.07 -2.62
C LYS A 124 -0.84 10.98 -2.09
N ASP A 125 -0.50 11.86 -1.17
CA ASP A 125 -1.47 12.83 -0.66
C ASP A 125 -1.42 14.17 -1.42
N PRO A 126 -2.40 15.07 -1.16
CA PRO A 126 -2.44 16.39 -1.82
C PRO A 126 -1.24 17.28 -1.52
N GLN A 127 -0.52 17.03 -0.42
CA GLN A 127 0.68 17.76 -0.04
C GLN A 127 1.95 17.20 -0.69
N GLY A 128 1.80 16.16 -1.52
CA GLY A 128 2.91 15.52 -2.24
C GLY A 128 3.70 14.49 -1.43
N ARG A 129 3.27 14.16 -0.20
CA ARG A 129 3.88 13.07 0.57
C ARG A 129 3.52 11.74 -0.09
N THR A 130 4.47 10.85 -0.12
CA THR A 130 4.29 9.52 -0.72
C THR A 130 4.53 8.42 0.30
N GLY A 131 4.01 7.25 0.03
CA GLY A 131 4.25 6.05 0.80
C GLY A 131 4.14 4.80 -0.06
N GLU A 132 4.74 3.72 0.39
CA GLU A 132 4.67 2.42 -0.26
C GLU A 132 4.46 1.33 0.79
N PHE A 133 3.57 0.40 0.48
CA PHE A 133 3.42 -0.86 1.18
C PHE A 133 3.92 -1.97 0.26
N LYS A 134 4.86 -2.75 0.76
CA LYS A 134 5.39 -3.92 0.08
C LYS A 134 5.31 -5.12 1.01
N PRO A 135 4.57 -6.18 0.65
CA PRO A 135 4.55 -7.42 1.43
C PRO A 135 5.94 -8.03 1.53
N PHE A 136 6.18 -8.77 2.60
CA PHE A 136 7.41 -9.53 2.75
C PHE A 136 7.53 -10.61 1.65
N GLU A 137 8.76 -10.98 1.29
CA GLU A 137 9.07 -12.00 0.27
C GLU A 137 8.89 -13.44 0.80
N VAL A 138 7.87 -13.64 1.64
CA VAL A 138 7.45 -14.95 2.15
C VAL A 138 6.06 -15.28 1.67
N GLN A 139 5.79 -16.54 1.36
CA GLN A 139 4.53 -16.97 0.77
C GLN A 139 3.30 -16.53 1.57
N ALA A 140 3.38 -16.55 2.90
CA ALA A 140 2.27 -16.14 3.76
C ALA A 140 1.86 -14.66 3.60
N SER A 141 2.77 -13.80 3.11
CA SER A 141 2.52 -12.37 2.88
C SER A 141 2.15 -12.05 1.42
N GLN A 142 2.24 -13.03 0.53
CA GLN A 142 1.96 -12.88 -0.90
C GLN A 142 0.59 -13.48 -1.25
N ILE A 143 0.01 -13.02 -2.35
CA ILE A 143 -1.16 -13.67 -2.92
C ILE A 143 -0.71 -14.92 -3.67
N THR A 144 -1.39 -16.04 -3.46
CA THR A 144 -1.14 -17.28 -4.16
C THR A 144 -2.39 -17.74 -4.90
N ILE A 145 -2.28 -18.02 -6.20
CA ILE A 145 -3.35 -18.64 -6.98
C ILE A 145 -3.21 -20.15 -6.84
N VAL A 146 -4.26 -20.77 -6.33
CA VAL A 146 -4.36 -22.22 -6.07
C VAL A 146 -5.39 -22.87 -6.99
N PRO A 147 -5.35 -24.24 -7.14
CA PRO A 147 -6.32 -24.98 -7.93
C PRO A 147 -7.76 -24.81 -7.51
#